data_ba420bf694bea776de20e429e5798082
#
_entry.id   ba420bf694bea776de20e429e5798082
#
_cell.length_a   1.000
_cell.length_b   1.000
_cell.length_c   1.000
_cell.angle_alpha   90.00
_cell.angle_beta   90.00
_cell.angle_gamma   90.00
#
_symmetry.space_group_name_H-M   'P 1'
#
loop_
_entity.id
_entity.type
_entity.pdbx_description
1 polymer ?
#
loop_
_entity_poly.entity_id
_entity_poly.type
_entity_poly.pdbx_seq_one_letter_code
_entity_poly.pdbx_strand_id
1 'polypeptide(L)'
;MTRLSNILLLIFFLIINDLYSQGVKDSYSSSSVLAGGQWFKIAVLKDGIYRIDYSDLKQMGLFNPSNPRIYSNNFGQLSYYNDDPKPDDLKEVAVHLVTGSDGIFNEGDYLLFFGQSTNRWNFNPLKSSYDYLKHNYSDTAFYFLTSGSQVGKKILNGDEPAGPPNYFSSQSDALFVHELDNENLLKSGREWYQPVSAMTGLSINPGFTDLRTDEKLKYRIRVLARASVNTLFRLYENSTLQRTLQVQGVNLYNYTGTYAQIADSSASFYPLSSSPSFEIRFYNNGEPAARGWLDYVILQGRRNNTFAGNTAFFSDYRSIGAGRITEFTFSSPANTPLVWDITDPFNPSRINYSKTGDNLNS
;
A
#
# COMPACT_ATOMS: atom_id res chain seq x y z
N MET A 1 47.76 -42.63 23.58
CA MET A 1 46.37 -42.22 23.83
C MET A 1 46.08 -40.77 23.38
N THR A 2 46.91 -39.79 23.55
CA THR A 2 46.72 -38.38 23.18
C THR A 2 46.54 -38.09 21.68
N ARG A 3 47.23 -38.82 20.79
CA ARG A 3 47.10 -38.61 19.34
C ARG A 3 45.73 -39.08 18.74
N LEU A 4 45.22 -40.17 19.26
CA LEU A 4 43.89 -40.70 18.84
C LEU A 4 42.74 -39.77 19.29
N SER A 5 42.87 -39.23 20.51
CA SER A 5 41.89 -38.30 21.09
C SER A 5 41.81 -36.99 20.28
N ASN A 6 42.96 -36.48 19.80
CA ASN A 6 43.01 -35.24 18.99
C ASN A 6 42.44 -35.44 17.59
N ILE A 7 42.63 -36.62 17.00
CA ILE A 7 42.04 -36.96 15.70
C ILE A 7 40.52 -37.13 15.81
N LEU A 8 40.02 -37.74 16.89
CA LEU A 8 38.60 -37.86 17.16
C LEU A 8 37.92 -36.49 17.36
N LEU A 9 38.60 -35.59 18.08
CA LEU A 9 38.14 -34.21 18.30
C LEU A 9 38.08 -33.41 17.01
N LEU A 10 39.08 -33.57 16.11
CA LEU A 10 39.11 -32.92 14.80
C LEU A 10 38.00 -33.40 13.87
N ILE A 11 37.73 -34.72 13.86
CA ILE A 11 36.63 -35.33 13.07
C ILE A 11 35.28 -34.86 13.63
N PHE A 12 35.12 -34.77 14.94
CA PHE A 12 33.89 -34.26 15.57
C PHE A 12 33.62 -32.78 15.21
N PHE A 13 34.70 -31.95 15.15
CA PHE A 13 34.59 -30.55 14.74
C PHE A 13 34.23 -30.40 13.26
N LEU A 14 34.73 -31.28 12.37
CA LEU A 14 34.37 -31.29 10.95
C LEU A 14 32.92 -31.70 10.72
N ILE A 15 32.39 -32.66 11.48
CA ILE A 15 30.99 -33.10 11.39
C ILE A 15 30.03 -32.01 11.90
N ILE A 16 30.41 -31.23 12.92
CA ILE A 16 29.57 -30.14 13.45
C ILE A 16 29.45 -29.00 12.41
N ASN A 17 30.51 -28.70 11.65
CA ASN A 17 30.45 -27.66 10.62
C ASN A 17 29.51 -28.02 9.45
N ASP A 18 29.40 -29.30 9.09
CA ASP A 18 28.43 -29.75 8.07
C ASP A 18 26.97 -29.66 8.57
N LEU A 19 26.73 -29.76 9.90
CA LEU A 19 25.40 -29.61 10.47
C LEU A 19 24.89 -28.16 10.50
N TYR A 20 25.77 -27.18 10.53
CA TYR A 20 25.42 -25.76 10.43
C TYR A 20 25.33 -25.23 8.99
N SER A 21 25.78 -25.98 8.01
CA SER A 21 25.77 -25.63 6.58
C SER A 21 24.49 -26.02 5.85
N GLN A 22 23.59 -26.75 6.49
CA GLN A 22 22.26 -26.99 5.93
C GLN A 22 21.31 -25.83 6.32
N GLY A 23 21.51 -24.68 5.69
CA GLY A 23 20.41 -23.75 5.53
C GLY A 23 19.24 -24.52 4.95
N VAL A 24 18.06 -24.34 5.55
CA VAL A 24 16.81 -24.91 5.02
C VAL A 24 16.76 -24.57 3.55
N LYS A 25 17.03 -25.53 2.67
CA LYS A 25 16.72 -25.39 1.25
C LYS A 25 15.20 -25.35 1.18
N ASP A 26 14.67 -24.16 1.03
CA ASP A 26 13.27 -24.04 0.61
C ASP A 26 13.13 -24.88 -0.65
N SER A 27 12.22 -25.84 -0.64
CA SER A 27 11.92 -26.65 -1.82
C SER A 27 11.19 -25.73 -2.80
N TYR A 28 11.90 -25.30 -3.82
CA TYR A 28 11.27 -24.55 -4.91
C TYR A 28 10.28 -25.43 -5.68
N SER A 29 9.22 -24.80 -6.20
CA SER A 29 8.27 -25.47 -7.08
C SER A 29 8.99 -26.10 -8.27
N SER A 30 8.68 -27.34 -8.59
CA SER A 30 9.27 -28.08 -9.74
C SER A 30 8.81 -27.50 -11.08
N SER A 31 7.67 -26.80 -11.11
CA SER A 31 7.13 -26.11 -12.29
C SER A 31 6.27 -24.92 -11.85
N SER A 32 6.28 -23.83 -12.62
CA SER A 32 5.39 -22.69 -12.38
C SER A 32 3.95 -23.02 -12.76
N VAL A 33 2.99 -22.38 -12.08
CA VAL A 33 1.56 -22.42 -12.47
C VAL A 33 1.34 -21.90 -13.90
N LEU A 34 2.27 -21.07 -14.40
CA LEU A 34 2.25 -20.54 -15.76
C LEU A 34 2.77 -21.53 -16.83
N ALA A 35 3.23 -22.71 -16.45
CA ALA A 35 3.85 -23.67 -17.38
C ALA A 35 2.89 -24.21 -18.46
N GLY A 36 1.57 -24.09 -18.23
CA GLY A 36 0.57 -24.49 -19.20
C GLY A 36 -0.67 -23.61 -19.17
N GLY A 37 -1.53 -23.75 -20.17
CA GLY A 37 -2.76 -22.95 -20.28
C GLY A 37 -2.56 -21.61 -21.00
N GLN A 38 -3.64 -20.84 -21.06
CA GLN A 38 -3.67 -19.50 -21.64
C GLN A 38 -3.72 -18.49 -20.50
N TRP A 39 -2.85 -17.49 -20.52
CA TRP A 39 -2.69 -16.50 -19.46
C TRP A 39 -2.73 -15.08 -20.01
N PHE A 40 -3.38 -14.21 -19.25
CA PHE A 40 -3.45 -12.78 -19.54
C PHE A 40 -2.92 -11.99 -18.35
N LYS A 41 -2.06 -11.02 -18.61
CA LYS A 41 -1.44 -10.17 -17.61
C LYS A 41 -2.25 -8.91 -17.43
N ILE A 42 -2.65 -8.61 -16.19
CA ILE A 42 -3.46 -7.45 -15.80
C ILE A 42 -2.60 -6.52 -14.95
N ALA A 43 -2.59 -5.23 -15.29
CA ALA A 43 -1.91 -4.20 -14.51
C ALA A 43 -2.82 -3.64 -13.42
N VAL A 44 -2.30 -3.57 -12.20
CA VAL A 44 -2.96 -2.99 -11.03
C VAL A 44 -2.08 -1.88 -10.47
N LEU A 45 -2.56 -0.64 -10.58
CA LEU A 45 -1.82 0.57 -10.18
C LEU A 45 -2.18 1.06 -8.77
N LYS A 46 -3.38 0.74 -8.29
CA LYS A 46 -3.90 1.20 -7.00
C LYS A 46 -4.64 0.07 -6.32
N ASP A 47 -4.67 0.12 -4.98
CA ASP A 47 -5.54 -0.76 -4.20
C ASP A 47 -6.99 -0.52 -4.58
N GLY A 48 -7.75 -1.61 -4.85
CA GLY A 48 -9.12 -1.49 -5.31
C GLY A 48 -9.83 -2.80 -5.55
N ILE A 49 -11.14 -2.73 -5.68
CA ILE A 49 -11.95 -3.82 -6.21
C ILE A 49 -11.97 -3.66 -7.74
N TYR A 50 -11.48 -4.67 -8.42
CA TYR A 50 -11.42 -4.73 -9.87
C TYR A 50 -12.54 -5.62 -10.40
N ARG A 51 -13.22 -5.15 -11.43
CA ARG A 51 -14.27 -5.87 -12.15
C ARG A 51 -13.76 -6.28 -13.52
N ILE A 52 -14.02 -7.53 -13.89
CA ILE A 52 -13.77 -8.05 -15.24
C ILE A 52 -15.06 -8.71 -15.71
N ASP A 53 -15.62 -8.20 -16.79
CA ASP A 53 -16.84 -8.73 -17.37
C ASP A 53 -16.56 -10.00 -18.20
N TYR A 54 -17.55 -10.86 -18.34
CA TYR A 54 -17.46 -12.05 -19.20
C TYR A 54 -17.10 -11.68 -20.65
N SER A 55 -17.66 -10.56 -21.14
CA SER A 55 -17.34 -10.03 -22.46
C SER A 55 -15.87 -9.62 -22.61
N ASP A 56 -15.24 -9.09 -21.55
CA ASP A 56 -13.82 -8.75 -21.57
C ASP A 56 -12.95 -10.00 -21.73
N LEU A 57 -13.31 -11.07 -21.02
CA LEU A 57 -12.62 -12.36 -21.14
C LEU A 57 -12.66 -12.92 -22.57
N LYS A 58 -13.82 -12.79 -23.21
CA LYS A 58 -13.96 -13.18 -24.63
C LYS A 58 -13.14 -12.30 -25.56
N GLN A 59 -13.10 -10.99 -25.33
CA GLN A 59 -12.27 -10.06 -26.12
C GLN A 59 -10.78 -10.34 -25.95
N MET A 60 -10.34 -10.78 -24.78
CA MET A 60 -8.97 -11.23 -24.54
C MET A 60 -8.65 -12.54 -25.29
N GLY A 61 -9.64 -13.27 -25.80
CA GLY A 61 -9.48 -14.52 -26.55
C GLY A 61 -9.73 -15.79 -25.73
N LEU A 62 -10.35 -15.67 -24.55
CA LEU A 62 -10.86 -16.83 -23.82
C LEU A 62 -12.22 -17.23 -24.38
N PHE A 63 -12.26 -18.33 -25.11
CA PHE A 63 -13.50 -18.88 -25.61
C PHE A 63 -14.20 -19.70 -24.52
N ASN A 64 -15.45 -19.35 -24.18
CA ASN A 64 -16.26 -20.00 -23.15
C ASN A 64 -15.57 -20.04 -21.77
N PRO A 65 -15.21 -18.88 -21.19
CA PRO A 65 -14.55 -18.83 -19.89
C PRO A 65 -15.53 -19.26 -18.78
N SER A 66 -15.43 -20.51 -18.32
CA SER A 66 -16.36 -21.06 -17.33
C SER A 66 -15.89 -20.88 -15.87
N ASN A 67 -14.61 -20.95 -15.64
CA ASN A 67 -14.01 -20.85 -14.30
C ASN A 67 -12.81 -19.88 -14.36
N PRO A 68 -13.04 -18.56 -14.37
CA PRO A 68 -11.95 -17.60 -14.36
C PRO A 68 -11.22 -17.63 -13.02
N ARG A 69 -9.89 -17.58 -13.07
CA ARG A 69 -8.99 -17.60 -11.90
C ARG A 69 -7.98 -16.48 -12.01
N ILE A 70 -7.68 -15.86 -10.89
CA ILE A 70 -6.71 -14.78 -10.78
C ILE A 70 -5.53 -15.26 -9.92
N TYR A 71 -4.32 -14.95 -10.37
CA TYR A 71 -3.08 -15.25 -9.66
C TYR A 71 -2.22 -14.00 -9.54
N SER A 72 -1.41 -13.93 -8.50
CA SER A 72 -0.43 -12.85 -8.34
C SER A 72 0.74 -13.33 -7.48
N ASN A 73 1.88 -12.66 -7.65
CA ASN A 73 3.02 -12.73 -6.73
C ASN A 73 3.25 -11.39 -6.04
N ASN A 74 2.22 -10.53 -5.98
CA ASN A 74 2.35 -9.20 -5.41
C ASN A 74 2.40 -9.24 -3.88
N PHE A 75 3.57 -9.58 -3.34
CA PHE A 75 3.88 -9.56 -1.91
C PHE A 75 4.55 -8.25 -1.47
N GLY A 76 4.51 -7.21 -2.33
CA GLY A 76 5.29 -5.98 -2.16
C GLY A 76 6.70 -6.14 -2.71
N GLN A 77 7.61 -5.25 -2.29
CA GLN A 77 9.01 -5.35 -2.66
C GLN A 77 9.66 -6.56 -1.96
N LEU A 78 10.35 -7.38 -2.73
CA LEU A 78 11.10 -8.50 -2.19
C LEU A 78 12.23 -8.00 -1.28
N SER A 79 12.53 -8.76 -0.24
CA SER A 79 13.66 -8.47 0.65
C SER A 79 14.99 -8.46 -0.11
N TYR A 80 15.89 -7.57 0.30
CA TYR A 80 17.27 -7.52 -0.17
C TYR A 80 18.13 -8.66 0.39
N TYR A 81 17.70 -9.27 1.50
CA TYR A 81 18.43 -10.37 2.13
C TYR A 81 18.08 -11.68 1.44
N ASN A 82 19.10 -12.49 1.13
CA ASN A 82 18.91 -13.75 0.39
C ASN A 82 18.29 -14.86 1.24
N ASP A 83 18.47 -14.80 2.53
CA ASP A 83 17.95 -15.74 3.54
C ASP A 83 16.50 -15.47 3.95
N ASP A 84 15.95 -14.29 3.61
CA ASP A 84 14.53 -14.03 3.85
C ASP A 84 13.65 -14.88 2.91
N PRO A 85 12.53 -15.40 3.39
CA PRO A 85 11.58 -16.15 2.56
C PRO A 85 11.10 -15.31 1.37
N LYS A 86 11.12 -15.92 0.19
CA LYS A 86 10.63 -15.33 -1.06
C LYS A 86 9.60 -16.24 -1.70
N PRO A 87 8.53 -15.67 -2.32
CA PRO A 87 7.61 -16.48 -3.10
C PRO A 87 8.33 -17.04 -4.33
N ASP A 88 8.19 -18.33 -4.57
CA ASP A 88 8.81 -19.01 -5.71
C ASP A 88 7.87 -19.13 -6.92
N ASP A 89 6.55 -18.94 -6.72
CA ASP A 89 5.56 -18.95 -7.78
C ASP A 89 4.37 -18.01 -7.45
N LEU A 90 3.43 -17.90 -8.38
CA LEU A 90 2.20 -17.15 -8.20
C LEU A 90 1.25 -17.87 -7.23
N LYS A 91 0.52 -17.09 -6.44
CA LYS A 91 -0.58 -17.59 -5.59
C LYS A 91 -1.92 -17.21 -6.18
N GLU A 92 -2.90 -18.11 -6.06
CA GLU A 92 -4.27 -17.84 -6.47
C GLU A 92 -4.94 -16.85 -5.51
N VAL A 93 -5.57 -15.84 -6.09
CA VAL A 93 -6.35 -14.81 -5.40
C VAL A 93 -7.81 -15.20 -5.43
N ALA A 94 -8.50 -15.16 -4.29
CA ALA A 94 -9.92 -15.44 -4.23
C ALA A 94 -10.73 -14.40 -5.01
N VAL A 95 -11.73 -14.86 -5.76
CA VAL A 95 -12.60 -14.02 -6.59
C VAL A 95 -14.06 -14.16 -6.16
N HIS A 96 -14.84 -13.12 -6.39
CA HIS A 96 -16.30 -13.14 -6.26
C HIS A 96 -16.91 -13.15 -7.65
N LEU A 97 -17.56 -14.25 -8.01
CA LEU A 97 -18.32 -14.35 -9.26
C LEU A 97 -19.73 -13.83 -9.02
N VAL A 98 -20.14 -12.87 -9.82
CA VAL A 98 -21.51 -12.38 -9.89
C VAL A 98 -22.16 -13.00 -11.12
N THR A 99 -22.95 -14.03 -10.87
CA THR A 99 -23.65 -14.81 -11.91
C THR A 99 -25.14 -14.52 -11.86
N GLY A 100 -25.81 -14.75 -12.97
CA GLY A 100 -27.25 -14.72 -13.04
C GLY A 100 -27.93 -15.76 -12.16
N SER A 101 -29.24 -15.94 -12.34
CA SER A 101 -30.05 -16.89 -11.54
C SER A 101 -29.71 -18.36 -11.80
N ASP A 102 -29.05 -18.68 -12.90
CA ASP A 102 -28.61 -20.02 -13.28
C ASP A 102 -27.32 -20.48 -12.56
N GLY A 103 -26.60 -19.55 -11.93
CA GLY A 103 -25.33 -19.82 -11.23
C GLY A 103 -24.17 -20.20 -12.14
N ILE A 104 -24.34 -20.08 -13.47
CA ILE A 104 -23.32 -20.38 -14.48
C ILE A 104 -22.70 -19.08 -14.94
N PHE A 105 -21.37 -19.01 -14.94
CA PHE A 105 -20.65 -17.82 -15.40
C PHE A 105 -20.72 -17.72 -16.93
N ASN A 106 -21.53 -16.77 -17.44
CA ASN A 106 -21.82 -16.59 -18.86
C ASN A 106 -22.04 -15.11 -19.24
N GLU A 107 -22.60 -14.84 -20.42
CA GLU A 107 -22.80 -13.48 -20.93
C GLU A 107 -23.66 -12.63 -19.99
N GLY A 108 -23.17 -11.42 -19.66
CA GLY A 108 -23.76 -10.50 -18.70
C GLY A 108 -23.20 -10.62 -17.28
N ASP A 109 -22.44 -11.66 -16.98
CA ASP A 109 -21.81 -11.90 -15.69
C ASP A 109 -20.44 -11.22 -15.57
N TYR A 110 -19.93 -11.12 -14.34
CA TYR A 110 -18.62 -10.54 -14.09
C TYR A 110 -17.97 -11.16 -12.84
N LEU A 111 -16.67 -11.03 -12.76
CA LEU A 111 -15.90 -11.35 -11.57
C LEU A 111 -15.41 -10.07 -10.90
N LEU A 112 -15.32 -10.11 -9.56
CA LEU A 112 -14.67 -9.10 -8.75
C LEU A 112 -13.50 -9.73 -8.00
N PHE A 113 -12.39 -8.99 -7.89
CA PHE A 113 -11.27 -9.38 -7.03
C PHE A 113 -10.65 -8.15 -6.38
N PHE A 114 -9.99 -8.33 -5.25
CA PHE A 114 -9.20 -7.29 -4.63
C PHE A 114 -7.82 -7.25 -5.27
N GLY A 115 -7.52 -6.14 -5.93
CA GLY A 115 -6.20 -5.86 -6.49
C GLY A 115 -5.43 -4.91 -5.58
N GLN A 116 -4.22 -5.29 -5.17
CA GLN A 116 -3.35 -4.48 -4.34
C GLN A 116 -2.19 -3.94 -5.17
N SER A 117 -1.85 -2.66 -4.99
CA SER A 117 -0.72 -2.00 -5.63
C SER A 117 0.62 -2.54 -5.11
N THR A 118 1.73 -2.04 -5.65
CA THR A 118 3.07 -2.42 -5.19
C THR A 118 3.46 -1.78 -3.86
N ASN A 119 2.90 -0.60 -3.57
CA ASN A 119 3.19 0.16 -2.37
C ASN A 119 2.39 -0.36 -1.17
N ARG A 120 2.92 -0.17 0.04
CA ARG A 120 2.30 -0.72 1.27
C ARG A 120 2.25 0.32 2.38
N TRP A 121 1.18 0.24 3.16
CA TRP A 121 1.09 0.88 4.46
C TRP A 121 1.18 -0.19 5.54
N ASN A 122 2.24 -0.13 6.35
CA ASN A 122 2.43 -1.08 7.45
C ASN A 122 2.22 -0.37 8.77
N PHE A 123 1.27 -0.86 9.58
CA PHE A 123 1.06 -0.32 10.91
C PHE A 123 2.26 -0.62 11.81
N ASN A 124 2.78 0.42 12.43
CA ASN A 124 3.86 0.35 13.39
C ASN A 124 3.32 0.59 14.81
N PRO A 125 3.18 -0.45 15.64
CA PRO A 125 2.58 -0.33 16.96
C PRO A 125 3.42 0.54 17.92
N LEU A 126 4.74 0.58 17.74
CA LEU A 126 5.63 1.41 18.56
C LEU A 126 5.43 2.91 18.32
N LYS A 127 5.05 3.29 17.11
CA LYS A 127 4.78 4.69 16.71
C LYS A 127 3.30 5.03 16.77
N SER A 128 2.40 4.06 16.94
CA SER A 128 0.96 4.22 16.74
C SER A 128 0.66 4.98 15.43
N SER A 129 1.28 4.56 14.35
CA SER A 129 1.21 5.17 13.02
C SER A 129 1.60 4.17 11.95
N TYR A 130 1.34 4.51 10.69
CA TYR A 130 1.74 3.68 9.56
C TYR A 130 3.07 4.14 8.98
N ASP A 131 3.92 3.17 8.63
CA ASP A 131 5.07 3.38 7.78
C ASP A 131 4.64 3.12 6.33
N TYR A 132 4.87 4.10 5.44
CA TYR A 132 4.65 3.94 4.00
C TYR A 132 5.89 3.33 3.35
N LEU A 133 5.70 2.24 2.65
CA LEU A 133 6.75 1.54 1.91
C LEU A 133 6.48 1.67 0.42
N LYS A 134 7.25 2.53 -0.24
CA LYS A 134 7.26 2.66 -1.70
C LYS A 134 8.07 1.51 -2.30
N HIS A 135 7.57 0.93 -3.38
CA HIS A 135 8.31 -0.07 -4.14
C HIS A 135 9.35 0.61 -5.04
N ASN A 136 10.63 0.29 -4.86
CA ASN A 136 11.74 1.01 -5.52
C ASN A 136 11.88 0.73 -7.02
N TYR A 137 11.21 -0.28 -7.57
CA TYR A 137 11.43 -0.77 -8.93
C TYR A 137 10.19 -0.74 -9.81
N SER A 138 9.00 -0.67 -9.24
CA SER A 138 7.75 -0.72 -9.99
C SER A 138 6.62 0.00 -9.27
N ASP A 139 5.84 0.76 -9.99
CA ASP A 139 4.58 1.36 -9.58
C ASP A 139 3.37 0.49 -9.94
N THR A 140 3.60 -0.64 -10.62
CA THR A 140 2.57 -1.50 -11.19
C THR A 140 2.70 -2.91 -10.64
N ALA A 141 1.66 -3.39 -9.97
CA ALA A 141 1.49 -4.78 -9.62
C ALA A 141 0.86 -5.54 -10.80
N PHE A 142 1.26 -6.80 -10.97
CA PHE A 142 0.72 -7.63 -12.03
C PHE A 142 -0.07 -8.80 -11.46
N TYR A 143 -1.25 -8.99 -12.05
CA TYR A 143 -2.11 -10.12 -11.82
C TYR A 143 -2.24 -10.92 -13.11
N PHE A 144 -2.45 -12.23 -12.98
CA PHE A 144 -2.51 -13.15 -14.12
C PHE A 144 -3.83 -13.86 -14.11
N LEU A 145 -4.56 -13.71 -15.21
CA LEU A 145 -5.86 -14.30 -15.42
C LEU A 145 -5.76 -15.53 -16.31
N THR A 146 -6.47 -16.58 -15.94
CA THR A 146 -6.68 -17.77 -16.76
C THR A 146 -8.11 -18.28 -16.58
N SER A 147 -8.55 -19.18 -17.44
CA SER A 147 -9.81 -19.91 -17.31
C SER A 147 -9.63 -21.34 -17.77
N GLY A 148 -10.38 -22.25 -17.19
CA GLY A 148 -10.29 -23.67 -17.54
C GLY A 148 -11.34 -24.53 -16.82
N SER A 149 -11.12 -25.83 -16.79
CA SER A 149 -12.05 -26.81 -16.15
C SER A 149 -12.01 -26.78 -14.63
N GLN A 150 -10.92 -26.32 -14.03
CA GLN A 150 -10.76 -26.28 -12.57
C GLN A 150 -11.52 -25.10 -11.99
N VAL A 151 -12.29 -25.34 -10.94
CA VAL A 151 -12.98 -24.29 -10.18
C VAL A 151 -11.93 -23.47 -9.43
N GLY A 152 -12.01 -22.15 -9.59
CA GLY A 152 -11.11 -21.22 -8.92
C GLY A 152 -11.49 -20.96 -7.47
N LYS A 153 -10.55 -20.35 -6.76
CA LYS A 153 -10.71 -19.91 -5.38
C LYS A 153 -11.75 -18.81 -5.28
N LYS A 154 -12.72 -18.97 -4.38
CA LYS A 154 -13.83 -18.03 -4.22
C LYS A 154 -13.73 -17.27 -2.91
N ILE A 155 -14.21 -16.03 -2.89
CA ILE A 155 -14.43 -15.26 -1.67
C ILE A 155 -15.62 -15.91 -0.94
N LEU A 156 -15.34 -16.48 0.21
CA LEU A 156 -16.32 -17.13 1.09
C LEU A 156 -16.75 -16.17 2.19
N ASN A 157 -17.80 -16.52 2.93
CA ASN A 157 -18.12 -15.81 4.17
C ASN A 157 -16.98 -16.03 5.18
N GLY A 158 -16.60 -14.98 5.86
CA GLY A 158 -15.68 -15.06 6.99
C GLY A 158 -16.31 -15.81 8.16
N ASP A 159 -15.47 -16.23 9.09
CA ASP A 159 -15.93 -16.86 10.33
C ASP A 159 -16.68 -15.83 11.20
N GLU A 160 -17.76 -16.26 11.80
CA GLU A 160 -18.46 -15.42 12.78
C GLU A 160 -17.61 -15.28 14.04
N PRO A 161 -17.59 -14.07 14.66
CA PRO A 161 -16.84 -13.85 15.89
C PRO A 161 -17.28 -14.76 17.02
N ALA A 162 -16.36 -15.23 17.86
CA ALA A 162 -16.61 -16.15 18.95
C ALA A 162 -17.44 -15.57 20.12
N GLY A 163 -17.83 -14.31 20.05
CA GLY A 163 -18.61 -13.63 21.10
C GLY A 163 -19.08 -12.23 20.67
N PRO A 164 -19.74 -11.52 21.57
CA PRO A 164 -20.22 -10.17 21.28
C PRO A 164 -19.06 -9.18 21.12
N PRO A 165 -19.27 -8.08 20.36
CA PRO A 165 -18.30 -7.02 20.25
C PRO A 165 -17.92 -6.44 21.62
N ASN A 166 -16.63 -6.19 21.81
CA ASN A 166 -16.07 -5.50 22.97
C ASN A 166 -15.34 -4.21 22.62
N TYR A 167 -15.33 -3.86 21.34
CA TYR A 167 -14.85 -2.60 20.81
C TYR A 167 -15.76 -2.13 19.67
N PHE A 168 -16.05 -0.82 19.62
CA PHE A 168 -16.94 -0.23 18.61
C PHE A 168 -16.18 0.86 17.87
N SER A 169 -16.14 0.79 16.55
CA SER A 169 -15.43 1.74 15.71
C SER A 169 -16.35 2.37 14.67
N SER A 170 -16.55 3.68 14.78
CA SER A 170 -17.22 4.53 13.78
C SER A 170 -16.25 5.41 13.00
N GLN A 171 -14.94 5.15 13.16
CA GLN A 171 -13.85 5.93 12.58
C GLN A 171 -12.82 5.02 11.93
N SER A 172 -12.12 5.57 10.95
CA SER A 172 -11.03 4.89 10.24
C SER A 172 -9.78 5.74 10.16
N ASP A 173 -8.70 5.10 9.81
CA ASP A 173 -7.45 5.75 9.47
C ASP A 173 -7.58 6.48 8.12
N ALA A 174 -7.16 7.73 8.09
CA ALA A 174 -7.04 8.53 6.89
C ALA A 174 -5.56 8.60 6.50
N LEU A 175 -5.19 7.88 5.44
CA LEU A 175 -3.81 7.75 5.00
C LEU A 175 -3.67 8.37 3.61
N PHE A 176 -2.64 9.16 3.42
CA PHE A 176 -2.35 9.78 2.12
C PHE A 176 -0.84 9.94 1.94
N VAL A 177 -0.39 9.72 0.73
CA VAL A 177 0.96 10.01 0.29
C VAL A 177 0.92 10.75 -1.05
N HIS A 178 1.74 11.79 -1.15
CA HIS A 178 2.07 12.44 -2.40
C HIS A 178 3.57 12.32 -2.61
N GLU A 179 3.95 11.60 -3.66
CA GLU A 179 5.33 11.35 -4.06
C GLU A 179 5.35 11.12 -5.57
N LEU A 180 5.95 12.05 -6.31
CA LEU A 180 6.06 11.99 -7.77
C LEU A 180 7.51 12.00 -8.21
N ASP A 181 7.87 10.97 -8.98
CA ASP A 181 9.21 10.74 -9.50
C ASP A 181 9.41 11.43 -10.85
N ASN A 182 9.59 12.76 -10.87
CA ASN A 182 9.75 13.55 -12.09
C ASN A 182 11.22 13.70 -12.50
N GLU A 183 12.10 13.98 -11.54
CA GLU A 183 13.51 14.30 -11.81
C GLU A 183 14.45 13.46 -10.94
N ASN A 184 15.43 12.80 -11.57
CA ASN A 184 16.57 12.19 -10.89
C ASN A 184 17.76 13.14 -10.96
N LEU A 185 18.04 13.86 -9.89
CA LEU A 185 19.02 14.95 -9.87
C LEU A 185 20.46 14.49 -10.07
N LEU A 186 20.82 13.34 -9.55
CA LEU A 186 22.18 12.80 -9.60
C LEU A 186 22.33 11.62 -10.59
N LYS A 187 21.26 11.27 -11.29
CA LYS A 187 21.19 10.07 -12.15
C LYS A 187 21.58 8.79 -11.41
N SER A 188 21.31 8.77 -10.08
CA SER A 188 21.68 7.67 -9.18
C SER A 188 20.74 6.45 -9.30
N GLY A 189 19.58 6.63 -9.97
CA GLY A 189 18.56 5.59 -10.13
C GLY A 189 17.62 5.40 -8.93
N ARG A 190 17.92 5.93 -7.75
CA ARG A 190 17.15 5.66 -6.52
C ARG A 190 16.25 6.78 -6.04
N GLU A 191 16.73 8.01 -6.15
CA GLU A 191 16.02 9.17 -5.59
C GLU A 191 15.52 10.07 -6.70
N TRP A 192 14.21 10.26 -6.72
CA TRP A 192 13.50 11.07 -7.69
C TRP A 192 12.68 12.12 -6.96
N TYR A 193 12.48 13.27 -7.58
CA TYR A 193 11.89 14.41 -6.92
C TYR A 193 10.95 15.16 -7.84
N GLN A 194 9.96 15.83 -7.24
CA GLN A 194 9.06 16.73 -7.96
C GLN A 194 9.53 18.17 -7.82
N PRO A 195 9.76 18.90 -8.93
CA PRO A 195 10.09 20.32 -8.88
C PRO A 195 8.98 21.15 -8.21
N VAL A 196 9.37 22.10 -7.36
CA VAL A 196 8.47 23.08 -6.75
C VAL A 196 8.84 24.47 -7.21
N SER A 197 7.97 25.09 -8.01
CA SER A 197 8.16 26.45 -8.52
C SER A 197 8.08 27.47 -7.39
N ALA A 198 9.03 28.40 -7.35
CA ALA A 198 8.97 29.55 -6.43
C ALA A 198 7.84 30.54 -6.78
N MET A 199 7.31 30.49 -8.00
CA MET A 199 6.25 31.40 -8.47
C MET A 199 4.84 30.85 -8.16
N THR A 200 4.59 29.56 -8.37
CA THR A 200 3.25 28.98 -8.33
C THR A 200 3.01 28.05 -7.14
N GLY A 201 4.07 27.58 -6.50
CA GLY A 201 3.95 26.53 -5.48
C GLY A 201 3.49 25.20 -6.06
N LEU A 202 3.05 24.30 -5.18
CA LEU A 202 2.54 22.97 -5.50
C LEU A 202 1.29 22.70 -4.69
N SER A 203 0.15 22.52 -5.36
CA SER A 203 -1.12 22.16 -4.72
C SER A 203 -1.23 20.66 -4.56
N ILE A 204 -1.68 20.20 -3.38
CA ILE A 204 -1.87 18.81 -3.02
C ILE A 204 -3.28 18.65 -2.47
N ASN A 205 -4.07 17.78 -3.11
CA ASN A 205 -5.40 17.43 -2.64
C ASN A 205 -5.41 15.95 -2.21
N PRO A 206 -5.52 15.65 -0.89
CA PRO A 206 -5.59 14.28 -0.41
C PRO A 206 -6.91 13.57 -0.75
N GLY A 207 -7.95 14.32 -1.10
CA GLY A 207 -9.28 13.76 -1.31
C GLY A 207 -9.97 13.31 -0.03
N PHE A 208 -9.52 13.77 1.14
CA PHE A 208 -10.23 13.51 2.39
C PHE A 208 -11.59 14.22 2.39
N THR A 209 -12.65 13.52 2.77
CA THR A 209 -14.01 14.08 2.81
C THR A 209 -14.57 14.20 4.22
N ASP A 210 -14.16 13.33 5.13
CA ASP A 210 -14.72 13.22 6.48
C ASP A 210 -13.62 13.17 7.55
N LEU A 211 -12.55 13.93 7.32
CA LEU A 211 -11.43 14.01 8.25
C LEU A 211 -11.92 14.62 9.58
N ARG A 212 -11.48 14.04 10.67
CA ARG A 212 -11.80 14.55 12.01
C ARG A 212 -10.93 15.76 12.32
N THR A 213 -11.61 16.88 12.65
CA THR A 213 -10.92 18.13 12.99
C THR A 213 -10.58 18.24 14.48
N ASP A 214 -11.15 17.37 15.31
CA ASP A 214 -10.88 17.25 16.73
C ASP A 214 -9.76 16.23 17.07
N GLU A 215 -9.22 15.56 16.05
CA GLU A 215 -8.04 14.70 16.14
C GLU A 215 -6.88 15.26 15.31
N LYS A 216 -5.65 15.00 15.76
CA LYS A 216 -4.46 15.52 15.08
C LYS A 216 -4.20 14.79 13.77
N LEU A 217 -3.95 15.56 12.72
CA LEU A 217 -3.35 15.10 11.47
C LEU A 217 -1.83 15.13 11.63
N LYS A 218 -1.22 13.96 11.60
CA LYS A 218 0.24 13.80 11.55
C LYS A 218 0.71 14.03 10.11
N TYR A 219 1.83 14.71 9.96
CA TYR A 219 2.47 14.82 8.64
C TYR A 219 3.95 14.50 8.72
N ARG A 220 4.48 14.03 7.61
CA ARG A 220 5.91 13.98 7.30
C ARG A 220 6.12 14.60 5.93
N ILE A 221 7.08 15.52 5.83
CA ILE A 221 7.43 16.18 4.58
C ILE A 221 8.94 16.17 4.41
N ARG A 222 9.42 15.81 3.23
CA ARG A 222 10.83 15.86 2.85
C ARG A 222 10.97 16.70 1.59
N VAL A 223 11.83 17.71 1.67
CA VAL A 223 12.10 18.67 0.60
C VAL A 223 13.59 18.83 0.38
N LEU A 224 13.97 19.32 -0.80
CA LEU A 224 15.35 19.62 -1.16
C LEU A 224 15.44 20.99 -1.79
N ALA A 225 16.61 21.63 -1.62
CA ALA A 225 16.93 22.83 -2.37
C ALA A 225 18.40 22.87 -2.79
N ARG A 226 18.64 23.46 -3.95
CA ARG A 226 19.95 23.83 -4.47
C ARG A 226 20.01 25.35 -4.63
N ALA A 227 20.73 26.01 -3.74
CA ALA A 227 20.90 27.45 -3.69
C ALA A 227 22.20 27.77 -2.97
N SER A 228 22.82 28.94 -3.21
CA SER A 228 23.98 29.40 -2.46
C SER A 228 23.61 29.98 -1.09
N VAL A 229 22.32 30.27 -0.89
CA VAL A 229 21.75 30.83 0.34
C VAL A 229 20.77 29.87 0.96
N ASN A 230 20.43 30.08 2.23
CA ASN A 230 19.35 29.34 2.86
C ASN A 230 18.01 29.67 2.20
N THR A 231 17.24 28.64 1.91
CA THR A 231 15.90 28.72 1.32
C THR A 231 14.84 28.21 2.27
N LEU A 232 13.56 28.46 1.96
CA LEU A 232 12.46 28.04 2.80
C LEU A 232 11.42 27.30 1.97
N PHE A 233 10.83 26.25 2.59
CA PHE A 233 9.57 25.68 2.15
C PHE A 233 8.50 25.94 3.20
N ARG A 234 7.29 26.21 2.78
CA ARG A 234 6.14 26.40 3.65
C ARG A 234 5.00 25.48 3.25
N LEU A 235 4.48 24.75 4.23
CA LEU A 235 3.28 23.93 4.10
C LEU A 235 2.09 24.73 4.60
N TYR A 236 1.09 24.88 3.75
CA TYR A 236 -0.18 25.51 4.06
C TYR A 236 -1.32 24.50 4.02
N GLU A 237 -2.30 24.67 4.88
CA GLU A 237 -3.61 24.03 4.82
C GLU A 237 -4.66 25.11 4.62
N ASN A 238 -5.48 25.00 3.56
CA ASN A 238 -6.51 26.00 3.25
C ASN A 238 -6.01 27.45 3.38
N SER A 239 -4.83 27.73 2.86
CA SER A 239 -4.11 29.03 2.93
C SER A 239 -3.55 29.39 4.31
N THR A 240 -3.72 28.59 5.35
CA THR A 240 -3.15 28.81 6.69
C THR A 240 -1.81 28.11 6.81
N LEU A 241 -0.76 28.87 7.22
CA LEU A 241 0.59 28.31 7.40
C LEU A 241 0.63 27.29 8.54
N GLN A 242 1.00 26.07 8.23
CA GLN A 242 1.17 24.98 9.19
C GLN A 242 2.63 24.74 9.55
N ARG A 243 3.54 24.92 8.59
CA ARG A 243 4.97 24.65 8.83
C ARG A 243 5.87 25.46 7.93
N THR A 244 7.02 25.89 8.45
CA THR A 244 8.17 26.40 7.69
C THR A 244 9.36 25.45 7.88
N LEU A 245 9.99 25.04 6.77
CA LEU A 245 11.22 24.27 6.72
C LEU A 245 12.31 25.14 6.12
N GLN A 246 13.44 25.24 6.82
CA GLN A 246 14.63 25.88 6.28
C GLN A 246 15.53 24.82 5.66
N VAL A 247 16.02 25.10 4.45
CA VAL A 247 17.02 24.27 3.77
C VAL A 247 18.30 25.08 3.66
N GLN A 248 19.39 24.52 4.10
CA GLN A 248 20.71 25.17 4.09
C GLN A 248 21.21 25.35 2.65
N GLY A 249 21.98 26.43 2.42
CA GLY A 249 22.64 26.64 1.15
C GLY A 249 23.77 25.63 0.89
N VAL A 250 24.17 25.49 -0.37
CA VAL A 250 25.30 24.66 -0.83
C VAL A 250 26.33 25.54 -1.55
N ASN A 251 27.57 25.10 -1.56
CA ASN A 251 28.59 25.73 -2.39
C ASN A 251 28.41 25.31 -3.86
N LEU A 252 27.83 26.17 -4.67
CA LEU A 252 27.53 25.89 -6.09
C LEU A 252 28.77 25.71 -6.96
N TYR A 253 29.94 26.16 -6.49
CA TYR A 253 31.23 26.08 -7.21
C TYR A 253 32.01 24.79 -6.87
N ASN A 254 31.55 24.02 -5.90
CA ASN A 254 32.19 22.77 -5.54
C ASN A 254 31.55 21.60 -6.30
N TYR A 255 32.17 21.13 -7.40
CA TYR A 255 31.66 20.04 -8.22
C TYR A 255 31.66 18.69 -7.55
N THR A 256 32.46 18.48 -6.48
CA THR A 256 32.52 17.25 -5.70
C THR A 256 31.73 17.32 -4.41
N GLY A 257 31.14 18.48 -4.12
CA GLY A 257 30.36 18.74 -2.93
C GLY A 257 28.92 18.26 -3.01
N THR A 258 28.17 18.53 -1.94
CA THR A 258 26.74 18.23 -1.86
C THR A 258 25.99 19.00 -2.94
N TYR A 259 25.24 18.29 -3.79
CA TYR A 259 24.50 18.88 -4.90
C TYR A 259 23.31 19.73 -4.42
N ALA A 260 22.53 19.23 -3.49
CA ALA A 260 21.39 19.89 -2.87
C ALA A 260 21.29 19.49 -1.40
N GLN A 261 20.74 20.34 -0.56
CA GLN A 261 20.46 20.02 0.85
C GLN A 261 19.03 19.55 1.03
N ILE A 262 18.83 18.69 2.03
CA ILE A 262 17.56 18.09 2.39
C ILE A 262 17.06 18.71 3.69
N ALA A 263 15.75 18.92 3.80
CA ALA A 263 15.06 19.11 5.07
C ALA A 263 13.91 18.10 5.18
N ASP A 264 13.90 17.32 6.27
CA ASP A 264 12.85 16.38 6.64
C ASP A 264 12.19 16.85 7.94
N SER A 265 10.88 16.87 7.99
CA SER A 265 10.13 17.30 9.17
C SER A 265 8.89 16.46 9.37
N SER A 266 8.68 16.04 10.62
CA SER A 266 7.47 15.37 11.06
C SER A 266 6.86 16.14 12.22
N ALA A 267 5.56 16.40 12.17
CA ALA A 267 4.80 17.00 13.27
C ALA A 267 3.31 16.68 13.12
N SER A 268 2.48 17.36 13.88
CA SER A 268 1.02 17.22 13.78
C SER A 268 0.33 18.55 14.10
N PHE A 269 -0.86 18.71 13.56
CA PHE A 269 -1.75 19.84 13.83
C PHE A 269 -3.21 19.37 13.83
N TYR A 270 -4.14 20.17 14.32
CA TYR A 270 -5.56 19.92 14.16
C TYR A 270 -6.02 20.44 12.80
N PRO A 271 -6.65 19.60 11.95
CA PRO A 271 -7.13 20.04 10.64
C PRO A 271 -8.15 21.18 10.77
N LEU A 272 -8.08 22.13 9.87
CA LEU A 272 -9.01 23.26 9.81
C LEU A 272 -10.34 22.89 9.12
N SER A 273 -10.37 21.77 8.42
CA SER A 273 -11.53 21.31 7.64
C SER A 273 -11.56 19.80 7.57
N SER A 274 -12.75 19.23 7.42
CA SER A 274 -12.94 17.80 7.11
C SER A 274 -12.51 17.43 5.70
N SER A 275 -12.32 18.42 4.82
CA SER A 275 -11.86 18.27 3.42
C SER A 275 -10.73 19.24 3.13
N PRO A 276 -9.55 19.09 3.76
CA PRO A 276 -8.46 20.03 3.62
C PRO A 276 -7.79 19.93 2.25
N SER A 277 -7.34 21.08 1.75
CA SER A 277 -6.38 21.19 0.66
C SER A 277 -5.04 21.69 1.19
N PHE A 278 -3.97 21.24 0.59
CA PHE A 278 -2.61 21.61 0.99
C PHE A 278 -1.89 22.30 -0.14
N GLU A 279 -0.93 23.16 0.24
CA GLU A 279 -0.04 23.81 -0.70
C GLU A 279 1.37 23.85 -0.12
N ILE A 280 2.36 23.53 -0.96
CA ILE A 280 3.79 23.70 -0.64
C ILE A 280 4.32 24.85 -1.47
N ARG A 281 4.87 25.87 -0.80
CA ARG A 281 5.53 27.00 -1.46
C ARG A 281 7.01 26.97 -1.18
N PHE A 282 7.79 27.17 -2.24
CA PHE A 282 9.24 27.35 -2.19
C PHE A 282 9.60 28.83 -2.23
N TYR A 283 10.46 29.26 -1.32
CA TYR A 283 10.97 30.64 -1.23
C TYR A 283 12.48 30.61 -1.45
N ASN A 284 12.89 31.20 -2.56
CA ASN A 284 14.28 31.23 -3.01
C ASN A 284 15.17 32.27 -2.32
N ASN A 285 14.60 33.08 -1.42
CA ASN A 285 15.29 34.14 -0.66
C ASN A 285 16.13 35.08 -1.52
N GLY A 286 15.62 35.44 -2.70
CA GLY A 286 16.24 36.39 -3.60
C GLY A 286 17.31 35.82 -4.53
N GLU A 287 17.54 34.50 -4.52
CA GLU A 287 18.42 33.83 -5.49
C GLU A 287 17.62 33.29 -6.69
N PRO A 288 17.66 33.92 -7.87
CA PRO A 288 16.89 33.50 -9.03
C PRO A 288 17.27 32.09 -9.55
N ALA A 289 18.51 31.67 -9.33
CA ALA A 289 19.02 30.34 -9.73
C ALA A 289 18.64 29.22 -8.76
N ALA A 290 18.09 29.57 -7.60
CA ALA A 290 17.68 28.58 -6.62
C ALA A 290 16.60 27.64 -7.19
N ARG A 291 16.71 26.36 -6.88
CA ARG A 291 15.76 25.32 -7.25
C ARG A 291 15.32 24.56 -6.03
N GLY A 292 14.04 24.24 -5.98
CA GLY A 292 13.42 23.46 -4.90
C GLY A 292 12.67 22.26 -5.43
N TRP A 293 12.66 21.19 -4.64
CA TRP A 293 11.95 19.95 -4.96
C TRP A 293 11.26 19.39 -3.72
N LEU A 294 10.17 18.70 -3.97
CA LEU A 294 9.50 17.84 -3.02
C LEU A 294 9.91 16.40 -3.30
N ASP A 295 10.28 15.67 -2.26
CA ASP A 295 10.39 14.21 -2.28
C ASP A 295 9.02 13.60 -2.02
N TYR A 296 8.49 13.82 -0.82
CA TYR A 296 7.16 13.34 -0.46
C TYR A 296 6.47 14.20 0.59
N VAL A 297 5.14 14.06 0.63
CA VAL A 297 4.28 14.41 1.77
C VAL A 297 3.47 13.19 2.15
N ILE A 298 3.55 12.80 3.42
CA ILE A 298 2.74 11.75 4.02
C ILE A 298 1.82 12.40 5.05
N LEU A 299 0.52 12.10 4.96
CA LEU A 299 -0.50 12.55 5.90
C LEU A 299 -1.18 11.36 6.54
N GLN A 300 -1.36 11.40 7.86
CA GLN A 300 -2.02 10.34 8.63
C GLN A 300 -2.94 10.98 9.68
N GLY A 301 -4.22 10.75 9.54
CA GLY A 301 -5.26 11.29 10.43
C GLY A 301 -6.35 10.27 10.71
N ARG A 302 -7.46 10.77 11.19
CA ARG A 302 -8.68 9.98 11.44
C ARG A 302 -9.84 10.57 10.67
N ARG A 303 -10.72 9.72 10.17
CA ARG A 303 -11.96 10.14 9.50
C ARG A 303 -13.16 9.35 10.03
N ASN A 304 -14.34 9.87 9.83
CA ASN A 304 -15.56 9.11 10.08
C ASN A 304 -15.72 8.00 9.03
N ASN A 305 -16.38 6.91 9.41
CA ASN A 305 -16.71 5.81 8.53
C ASN A 305 -17.92 6.16 7.64
N THR A 306 -17.72 7.09 6.71
CA THR A 306 -18.77 7.45 5.74
C THR A 306 -18.50 6.71 4.43
N PHE A 307 -19.50 5.94 3.99
CA PHE A 307 -19.44 5.28 2.69
C PHE A 307 -19.96 6.23 1.62
N ALA A 308 -19.08 6.72 0.77
CA ALA A 308 -19.41 7.57 -0.37
C ALA A 308 -18.88 6.96 -1.67
N GLY A 309 -19.65 7.06 -2.74
CA GLY A 309 -19.27 6.52 -4.06
C GLY A 309 -19.51 5.02 -4.18
N ASN A 310 -18.67 4.34 -4.97
CA ASN A 310 -18.85 2.92 -5.32
C ASN A 310 -17.98 1.97 -4.49
N THR A 311 -16.87 2.47 -3.95
CA THR A 311 -15.92 1.68 -3.15
C THR A 311 -15.33 2.55 -2.05
N ALA A 312 -15.19 2.00 -0.85
CA ALA A 312 -14.52 2.65 0.26
C ALA A 312 -13.67 1.63 1.03
N PHE A 313 -12.55 2.08 1.58
CA PHE A 313 -11.67 1.28 2.42
C PHE A 313 -11.73 1.82 3.84
N PHE A 314 -11.82 0.92 4.81
CA PHE A 314 -11.84 1.26 6.22
C PHE A 314 -10.78 0.45 6.94
N SER A 315 -9.96 1.11 7.74
CA SER A 315 -9.01 0.48 8.65
C SER A 315 -9.00 1.27 9.95
N ASP A 316 -8.84 0.60 11.06
CA ASP A 316 -8.72 1.25 12.36
C ASP A 316 -7.64 0.56 13.19
N TYR A 317 -6.45 1.17 13.26
CA TYR A 317 -5.37 0.61 14.07
C TYR A 317 -5.74 0.49 15.55
N ARG A 318 -6.72 1.26 16.03
CA ARG A 318 -7.22 1.19 17.40
C ARG A 318 -8.08 -0.04 17.65
N SER A 319 -8.59 -0.67 16.60
CA SER A 319 -9.33 -1.93 16.69
C SER A 319 -8.44 -3.15 16.94
N ILE A 320 -7.13 -3.02 16.75
CA ILE A 320 -6.18 -4.12 16.89
C ILE A 320 -5.87 -4.36 18.38
N GLY A 321 -6.01 -5.61 18.83
CA GLY A 321 -5.67 -6.01 20.21
C GLY A 321 -6.02 -7.45 20.50
N ALA A 322 -5.28 -8.11 21.39
CA ALA A 322 -5.56 -9.48 21.79
C ALA A 322 -6.96 -9.62 22.41
N GLY A 323 -7.75 -10.55 21.91
CA GLY A 323 -9.12 -10.81 22.39
C GLY A 323 -10.13 -9.72 22.05
N ARG A 324 -9.78 -8.78 21.16
CA ARG A 324 -10.68 -7.72 20.71
C ARG A 324 -11.58 -8.25 19.60
N ILE A 325 -12.88 -8.07 19.78
CA ILE A 325 -13.91 -8.29 18.78
C ILE A 325 -14.49 -6.90 18.47
N THR A 326 -14.27 -6.44 17.23
CA THR A 326 -14.63 -5.07 16.83
C THR A 326 -15.88 -5.08 15.98
N GLU A 327 -16.86 -4.28 16.35
CA GLU A 327 -17.97 -3.91 15.47
C GLU A 327 -17.63 -2.59 14.78
N PHE A 328 -17.67 -2.59 13.47
CA PHE A 328 -17.51 -1.40 12.65
C PHE A 328 -18.88 -0.85 12.27
N THR A 329 -19.11 0.42 12.56
CA THR A 329 -20.30 1.15 12.10
C THR A 329 -19.92 2.06 10.95
N PHE A 330 -20.63 1.95 9.83
CA PHE A 330 -20.50 2.83 8.67
C PHE A 330 -21.80 3.56 8.43
N SER A 331 -21.76 4.86 8.14
CA SER A 331 -22.92 5.53 7.52
C SER A 331 -23.03 5.07 6.07
N SER A 332 -24.18 4.50 5.71
CA SER A 332 -24.37 3.84 4.42
C SER A 332 -25.26 4.65 3.49
N PRO A 333 -24.95 4.66 2.19
CA PRO A 333 -25.90 5.07 1.17
C PRO A 333 -27.09 4.09 1.10
N ALA A 334 -28.10 4.45 0.32
CA ALA A 334 -29.33 3.67 0.14
C ALA A 334 -29.14 2.21 -0.34
N ASN A 335 -28.00 1.91 -0.99
CA ASN A 335 -27.71 0.59 -1.55
C ASN A 335 -27.09 -0.34 -0.52
N THR A 336 -27.28 -1.64 -0.73
CA THR A 336 -26.69 -2.72 0.07
C THR A 336 -25.28 -3.07 -0.47
N PRO A 337 -24.19 -2.62 0.16
CA PRO A 337 -22.83 -2.89 -0.33
C PRO A 337 -22.42 -4.33 -0.06
N LEU A 338 -21.42 -4.80 -0.82
CA LEU A 338 -20.63 -5.97 -0.44
C LEU A 338 -19.53 -5.51 0.51
N VAL A 339 -19.41 -6.14 1.67
CA VAL A 339 -18.35 -5.84 2.65
C VAL A 339 -17.36 -7.01 2.67
N TRP A 340 -16.08 -6.71 2.51
CA TRP A 340 -15.01 -7.70 2.52
C TRP A 340 -13.96 -7.35 3.57
N ASP A 341 -13.52 -8.36 4.30
CA ASP A 341 -12.24 -8.32 5.00
C ASP A 341 -11.14 -8.62 3.97
N ILE A 342 -10.22 -7.68 3.83
CA ILE A 342 -9.08 -7.74 2.92
C ILE A 342 -7.74 -7.79 3.66
N THR A 343 -7.75 -8.19 4.94
CA THR A 343 -6.54 -8.33 5.76
C THR A 343 -5.54 -9.29 5.10
N ASP A 344 -6.04 -10.40 4.52
CA ASP A 344 -5.26 -11.21 3.60
C ASP A 344 -5.70 -10.91 2.15
N PRO A 345 -4.90 -10.19 1.36
CA PRO A 345 -5.27 -9.79 0.01
C PRO A 345 -5.41 -10.96 -0.97
N PHE A 346 -4.87 -12.14 -0.65
CA PHE A 346 -5.05 -13.36 -1.44
C PHE A 346 -6.29 -14.16 -1.05
N ASN A 347 -6.80 -13.92 0.15
CA ASN A 347 -7.95 -14.59 0.73
C ASN A 347 -8.97 -13.61 1.32
N PRO A 348 -9.45 -12.62 0.58
CA PRO A 348 -10.55 -11.81 1.08
C PRO A 348 -11.72 -12.69 1.53
N SER A 349 -12.40 -12.28 2.58
CA SER A 349 -13.62 -12.94 3.04
C SER A 349 -14.78 -11.97 3.10
N ARG A 350 -15.99 -12.44 2.89
CA ARG A 350 -17.21 -11.63 3.00
C ARG A 350 -17.58 -11.47 4.47
N ILE A 351 -17.85 -10.25 4.87
CA ILE A 351 -18.35 -9.92 6.20
C ILE A 351 -19.87 -9.76 6.14
N ASN A 352 -20.58 -10.43 7.05
CA ASN A 352 -21.98 -10.19 7.28
C ASN A 352 -22.17 -8.91 8.08
N TYR A 353 -23.25 -8.19 7.82
CA TYR A 353 -23.56 -6.97 8.52
C TYR A 353 -25.08 -6.86 8.75
N SER A 354 -25.47 -6.10 9.78
CA SER A 354 -26.84 -5.69 10.02
C SER A 354 -27.04 -4.23 9.60
N LYS A 355 -28.25 -3.85 9.25
CA LYS A 355 -28.62 -2.47 8.93
C LYS A 355 -29.54 -1.90 9.99
N THR A 356 -29.16 -0.77 10.59
CA THR A 356 -29.98 -0.06 11.57
C THR A 356 -30.11 1.40 11.12
N GLY A 357 -31.29 1.76 10.58
CA GLY A 357 -31.48 3.06 9.92
C GLY A 357 -30.55 3.21 8.72
N ASP A 358 -29.75 4.28 8.71
CA ASP A 358 -28.76 4.56 7.68
C ASP A 358 -27.37 3.98 7.98
N ASN A 359 -27.21 3.21 9.05
CA ASN A 359 -25.95 2.62 9.45
C ASN A 359 -25.88 1.13 9.13
N LEU A 360 -24.70 0.68 8.71
CA LEU A 360 -24.30 -0.72 8.64
C LEU A 360 -23.40 -1.03 9.81
N ASN A 361 -23.64 -2.17 10.47
CA ASN A 361 -22.85 -2.69 11.58
C ASN A 361 -22.31 -4.07 11.21
N SER A 362 -21.00 -4.22 11.17
CA SER A 362 -20.30 -5.44 10.76
C SER A 362 -19.24 -5.87 11.75
#